data_4f8aa364c25721717b580c38d358bff9
#
_entry.id   4f8aa364c25721717b580c38d358bff9
#
_cell.length_a   1.000
_cell.length_b   1.000
_cell.length_c   1.000
_cell.angle_alpha   90.00
_cell.angle_beta   90.00
_cell.angle_gamma   90.00
#
_symmetry.space_group_name_H-M   'P 1'
#
loop_
_entity.id
_entity.type
_entity.pdbx_description
1 polymer ?
#
loop_
_entity_poly.entity_id
_entity_poly.type
_entity_poly.pdbx_seq_one_letter_code
_entity_poly.pdbx_strand_id
1 'polypeptide(L)'
;GGSVELLGHTLNEANRIALLRQTGSLIESPSGYLHLTARENLAIVADLKGVAHKDIDRVLEIVHLTADANRKVGQYSLGMKQRLGIAMALLGSPKLLILDEPTNGLDPAGIQEMRSLISSMPETTGATVLISSHLLGEIEQMVDQVGILNHGKLLFEGSLQQLQKHSRGGILLRVLDAPKAAAVLQQQGVKATAP
;
A
#
# COMPACT_ATOMS: atom_id res chain seq x y z
N GLY A 1 15.06 -12.95 -17.30
CA GLY A 1 15.78 -11.74 -17.69
C GLY A 1 14.81 -10.60 -17.83
N GLY A 2 15.27 -9.38 -17.61
CA GLY A 2 14.49 -8.16 -17.69
C GLY A 2 15.32 -6.98 -17.22
N SER A 3 14.77 -5.78 -17.28
CA SER A 3 15.39 -4.57 -16.75
C SER A 3 14.41 -3.91 -15.78
N VAL A 4 14.96 -3.25 -14.76
CA VAL A 4 14.20 -2.44 -13.80
C VAL A 4 14.76 -1.03 -13.85
N GLU A 5 13.88 -0.06 -13.99
CA GLU A 5 14.21 1.36 -13.84
C GLU A 5 13.66 1.84 -12.50
N LEU A 6 14.50 2.51 -11.71
CA LEU A 6 14.16 3.01 -10.40
C LEU A 6 14.62 4.46 -10.28
N LEU A 7 13.70 5.38 -9.98
CA LEU A 7 13.99 6.81 -9.86
C LEU A 7 14.70 7.40 -11.11
N GLY A 8 14.32 6.95 -12.31
CA GLY A 8 14.90 7.38 -13.59
C GLY A 8 16.25 6.75 -13.94
N HIS A 9 16.67 5.71 -13.22
CA HIS A 9 17.93 5.02 -13.47
C HIS A 9 17.73 3.52 -13.66
N THR A 10 18.32 2.93 -14.68
CA THR A 10 18.35 1.47 -14.84
C THR A 10 19.15 0.85 -13.70
N LEU A 11 18.51 -0.03 -12.92
CA LEU A 11 19.11 -0.71 -11.79
C LEU A 11 20.21 -1.68 -12.26
N ASN A 12 21.41 -1.55 -11.70
CA ASN A 12 22.55 -2.40 -11.96
C ASN A 12 23.42 -2.55 -10.71
N GLU A 13 24.46 -3.37 -10.76
CA GLU A 13 25.33 -3.61 -9.60
C GLU A 13 26.04 -2.35 -9.09
N ALA A 14 26.41 -1.43 -9.97
CA ALA A 14 27.15 -0.23 -9.60
C ALA A 14 26.28 0.79 -8.84
N ASN A 15 25.00 0.92 -9.16
CA ASN A 15 24.10 1.92 -8.58
C ASN A 15 23.07 1.36 -7.58
N ARG A 16 22.97 0.03 -7.46
CA ARG A 16 21.96 -0.67 -6.63
C ARG A 16 21.89 -0.11 -5.20
N ILE A 17 23.04 0.00 -4.53
CA ILE A 17 23.06 0.45 -3.12
C ILE A 17 22.59 1.89 -3.00
N ALA A 18 23.02 2.77 -3.91
CA ALA A 18 22.63 4.18 -3.89
C ALA A 18 21.12 4.39 -4.15
N LEU A 19 20.53 3.59 -5.04
CA LEU A 19 19.09 3.63 -5.32
C LEU A 19 18.26 3.01 -4.18
N LEU A 20 18.69 1.89 -3.62
CA LEU A 20 17.99 1.24 -2.50
C LEU A 20 18.03 2.08 -1.22
N ARG A 21 19.07 2.90 -1.00
CA ARG A 21 19.09 3.87 0.10
C ARG A 21 17.99 4.94 -0.01
N GLN A 22 17.50 5.22 -1.22
CA GLN A 22 16.41 6.15 -1.48
C GLN A 22 15.04 5.45 -1.54
N THR A 23 14.99 4.15 -1.22
CA THR A 23 13.79 3.33 -1.22
C THR A 23 13.55 2.80 0.18
N GLY A 24 12.34 3.00 0.71
CA GLY A 24 11.84 2.32 1.90
C GLY A 24 10.96 1.16 1.50
N SER A 25 10.95 0.07 2.27
CA SER A 25 10.07 -1.06 1.99
C SER A 25 9.54 -1.69 3.26
N LEU A 26 8.27 -2.11 3.20
CA LEU A 26 7.64 -3.01 4.15
C LEU A 26 7.13 -4.20 3.34
N ILE A 27 7.75 -5.36 3.54
CA ILE A 27 7.42 -6.61 2.84
C ILE A 27 6.94 -7.59 3.89
N GLU A 28 5.74 -8.13 3.72
CA GLU A 28 5.06 -9.02 4.67
C GLU A 28 4.89 -8.39 6.07
N SER A 29 5.30 -9.11 7.11
CA SER A 29 5.14 -8.66 8.49
C SER A 29 6.34 -7.82 8.96
N PRO A 30 6.12 -6.75 9.73
CA PRO A 30 7.19 -5.92 10.25
C PRO A 30 8.09 -6.73 11.19
N SER A 31 9.37 -6.81 10.83
CA SER A 31 10.40 -7.56 11.55
C SER A 31 11.02 -6.71 12.67
N GLY A 32 10.32 -6.54 13.79
CA GLY A 32 10.86 -5.85 14.97
C GLY A 32 11.26 -6.82 16.08
N TYR A 33 12.26 -6.45 16.87
CA TYR A 33 12.60 -7.16 18.11
C TYR A 33 11.51 -6.92 19.15
N LEU A 34 10.74 -7.95 19.48
CA LEU A 34 9.55 -7.85 20.35
C LEU A 34 9.87 -7.42 21.79
N HIS A 35 11.07 -7.72 22.26
CA HIS A 35 11.54 -7.36 23.61
C HIS A 35 12.07 -5.94 23.73
N LEU A 36 12.30 -5.27 22.60
CA LEU A 36 12.71 -3.87 22.51
C LEU A 36 11.50 -2.95 22.33
N THR A 37 11.69 -1.68 22.65
CA THR A 37 10.73 -0.60 22.38
C THR A 37 10.73 -0.24 20.90
N ALA A 38 9.72 0.52 20.44
CA ALA A 38 9.72 1.02 19.07
C ALA A 38 10.92 1.94 18.81
N ARG A 39 11.27 2.81 19.76
CA ARG A 39 12.43 3.71 19.66
C ARG A 39 13.74 2.94 19.50
N GLU A 40 13.96 1.89 20.28
CA GLU A 40 15.16 1.05 20.19
C GLU A 40 15.21 0.30 18.84
N ASN A 41 14.09 -0.23 18.38
CA ASN A 41 14.00 -0.86 17.06
C ASN A 41 14.34 0.13 15.94
N LEU A 42 13.80 1.35 15.99
CA LEU A 42 14.09 2.40 15.01
C LEU A 42 15.56 2.85 15.09
N ALA A 43 16.17 2.90 16.28
CA ALA A 43 17.59 3.22 16.45
C ALA A 43 18.49 2.20 15.73
N ILE A 44 18.20 0.91 15.88
CA ILE A 44 18.94 -0.15 15.17
C ILE A 44 18.86 0.05 13.65
N VAL A 45 17.66 0.31 13.14
CA VAL A 45 17.46 0.53 11.68
C VAL A 45 18.14 1.83 11.23
N ALA A 46 18.11 2.89 12.03
CA ALA A 46 18.79 4.14 11.74
C ALA A 46 20.31 3.94 11.63
N ASP A 47 20.91 3.19 12.56
CA ASP A 47 22.33 2.85 12.54
C ASP A 47 22.71 2.04 11.28
N LEU A 48 21.91 1.02 10.94
CA LEU A 48 22.12 0.20 9.75
C LEU A 48 22.02 1.01 8.44
N LYS A 49 21.12 2.00 8.39
CA LYS A 49 20.94 2.89 7.24
C LYS A 49 21.95 4.06 7.23
N GLY A 50 22.65 4.31 8.33
CA GLY A 50 23.51 5.49 8.51
C GLY A 50 22.72 6.78 8.61
N VAL A 51 21.51 6.74 9.21
CA VAL A 51 20.58 7.86 9.38
C VAL A 51 20.71 8.41 10.81
N ALA A 52 20.65 9.72 10.96
CA ALA A 52 20.73 10.35 12.29
C ALA A 52 19.53 9.98 13.15
N HIS A 53 19.75 9.67 14.43
CA HIS A 53 18.71 9.29 15.41
C HIS A 53 17.63 10.36 15.61
N LYS A 54 17.91 11.64 15.30
CA LYS A 54 16.90 12.72 15.31
C LYS A 54 15.73 12.46 14.35
N ASP A 55 15.94 11.61 13.33
CA ASP A 55 14.89 11.23 12.38
C ASP A 55 13.84 10.28 12.98
N ILE A 56 14.15 9.63 14.10
CA ILE A 56 13.27 8.71 14.81
C ILE A 56 11.99 9.41 15.28
N ASP A 57 12.11 10.61 15.84
CA ASP A 57 10.94 11.34 16.33
C ASP A 57 10.01 11.74 15.19
N ARG A 58 10.56 12.19 14.06
CA ARG A 58 9.80 12.49 12.83
C ARG A 58 9.00 11.28 12.34
N VAL A 59 9.63 10.11 12.20
CA VAL A 59 8.90 8.94 11.68
C VAL A 59 7.87 8.41 12.67
N LEU A 60 8.12 8.49 13.99
CA LEU A 60 7.15 8.14 15.03
C LEU A 60 5.92 9.04 15.00
N GLU A 61 6.11 10.34 14.73
CA GLU A 61 5.02 11.31 14.59
C GLU A 61 4.18 10.99 13.36
N ILE A 62 4.80 10.77 12.19
CA ILE A 62 4.12 10.43 10.93
C ILE A 62 3.22 9.20 11.10
N VAL A 63 3.69 8.16 11.77
CA VAL A 63 2.92 6.93 11.96
C VAL A 63 2.06 6.90 13.22
N HIS A 64 1.94 8.01 13.93
CA HIS A 64 1.15 8.17 15.17
C HIS A 64 1.52 7.16 16.26
N LEU A 65 2.82 6.95 16.49
CA LEU A 65 3.35 6.07 17.54
C LEU A 65 4.17 6.80 18.61
N THR A 66 4.17 8.13 18.63
CA THR A 66 4.97 8.93 19.58
C THR A 66 4.65 8.59 21.04
N ALA A 67 3.37 8.46 21.39
CA ALA A 67 2.94 8.11 22.75
C ALA A 67 3.37 6.70 23.21
N ASP A 68 3.50 5.78 22.27
CA ASP A 68 3.87 4.38 22.51
C ASP A 68 5.36 4.10 22.23
N ALA A 69 6.16 5.11 21.90
CA ALA A 69 7.55 4.96 21.45
C ALA A 69 8.43 4.14 22.41
N ASN A 70 8.17 4.25 23.71
CA ASN A 70 8.92 3.58 24.78
C ASN A 70 8.26 2.28 25.27
N ARG A 71 7.15 1.86 24.65
CA ARG A 71 6.48 0.61 24.95
C ARG A 71 7.11 -0.53 24.13
N LYS A 72 7.23 -1.73 24.70
CA LYS A 72 7.81 -2.89 24.02
C LYS A 72 6.93 -3.32 22.83
N VAL A 73 7.55 -3.61 21.72
CA VAL A 73 6.85 -4.01 20.46
C VAL A 73 6.05 -5.30 20.62
N GLY A 74 6.44 -6.18 21.57
CA GLY A 74 5.66 -7.37 21.91
C GLY A 74 4.25 -7.07 22.44
N GLN A 75 4.02 -5.86 22.97
CA GLN A 75 2.72 -5.41 23.49
C GLN A 75 1.90 -4.63 22.45
N TYR A 76 2.40 -4.46 21.23
CA TYR A 76 1.72 -3.74 20.17
C TYR A 76 0.62 -4.60 19.52
N SER A 77 -0.48 -3.96 19.14
CA SER A 77 -1.45 -4.57 18.23
C SER A 77 -0.81 -4.81 16.86
N LEU A 78 -1.46 -5.61 16.01
CA LEU A 78 -0.98 -5.83 14.65
C LEU A 78 -0.86 -4.50 13.87
N GLY A 79 -1.88 -3.63 13.95
CA GLY A 79 -1.85 -2.31 13.30
C GLY A 79 -0.73 -1.41 13.81
N MET A 80 -0.40 -1.44 15.11
CA MET A 80 0.76 -0.72 15.65
C MET A 80 2.08 -1.29 15.14
N LYS A 81 2.19 -2.61 14.99
CA LYS A 81 3.38 -3.26 14.39
C LYS A 81 3.53 -2.88 12.92
N GLN A 82 2.45 -2.87 12.15
CA GLN A 82 2.47 -2.42 10.76
C GLN A 82 2.92 -0.96 10.66
N ARG A 83 2.37 -0.07 11.48
CA ARG A 83 2.81 1.34 11.55
C ARG A 83 4.29 1.48 11.92
N LEU A 84 4.80 0.68 12.84
CA LEU A 84 6.24 0.64 13.14
C LEU A 84 7.08 0.19 11.95
N GLY A 85 6.64 -0.82 11.20
CA GLY A 85 7.29 -1.26 9.97
C GLY A 85 7.37 -0.15 8.92
N ILE A 86 6.29 0.61 8.76
CA ILE A 86 6.28 1.80 7.90
C ILE A 86 7.25 2.87 8.42
N ALA A 87 7.30 3.11 9.74
CA ALA A 87 8.28 4.04 10.32
C ALA A 87 9.72 3.64 10.01
N MET A 88 10.06 2.35 10.11
CA MET A 88 11.37 1.81 9.74
C MET A 88 11.67 2.05 8.25
N ALA A 89 10.68 1.87 7.38
CA ALA A 89 10.80 2.14 5.95
C ALA A 89 11.04 3.63 5.66
N LEU A 90 10.40 4.54 6.40
CA LEU A 90 10.48 6.00 6.24
C LEU A 90 11.78 6.63 6.76
N LEU A 91 12.60 5.91 7.58
CA LEU A 91 13.87 6.43 8.06
C LEU A 91 14.80 6.80 6.89
N GLY A 92 15.34 8.01 6.97
CA GLY A 92 16.21 8.57 5.93
C GLY A 92 15.46 9.25 4.79
N SER A 93 14.15 9.48 4.94
CA SER A 93 13.32 10.21 3.96
C SER A 93 13.43 9.64 2.54
N PRO A 94 13.02 8.38 2.31
CA PRO A 94 13.09 7.75 1.01
C PRO A 94 12.23 8.50 -0.01
N LYS A 95 12.60 8.46 -1.30
CA LYS A 95 11.81 8.99 -2.41
C LYS A 95 10.74 8.02 -2.89
N LEU A 96 10.94 6.73 -2.66
CA LEU A 96 9.99 5.67 -2.99
C LEU A 96 9.73 4.81 -1.75
N LEU A 97 8.47 4.59 -1.44
CA LEU A 97 8.02 3.68 -0.39
C LEU A 97 7.24 2.53 -1.03
N ILE A 98 7.68 1.30 -0.78
CA ILE A 98 7.04 0.07 -1.28
C ILE A 98 6.40 -0.64 -0.10
N LEU A 99 5.08 -0.82 -0.14
CA LEU A 99 4.30 -1.46 0.91
C LEU A 99 3.59 -2.69 0.33
N ASP A 100 3.98 -3.86 0.79
CA ASP A 100 3.38 -5.12 0.35
C ASP A 100 2.29 -5.54 1.33
N GLU A 101 1.03 -5.56 0.85
CA GLU A 101 -0.16 -5.92 1.62
C GLU A 101 -0.26 -5.23 3.01
N PRO A 102 -0.11 -3.90 3.12
CA PRO A 102 0.04 -3.22 4.41
C PRO A 102 -1.20 -3.29 5.31
N THR A 103 -2.36 -3.66 4.76
CA THR A 103 -3.64 -3.81 5.48
C THR A 103 -3.94 -5.26 5.87
N ASN A 104 -3.12 -6.21 5.44
CA ASN A 104 -3.38 -7.63 5.64
C ASN A 104 -3.48 -8.01 7.13
N GLY A 105 -4.55 -8.71 7.48
CA GLY A 105 -4.81 -9.19 8.84
C GLY A 105 -5.30 -8.12 9.84
N LEU A 106 -5.50 -6.88 9.39
CA LEU A 106 -6.09 -5.83 10.23
C LEU A 106 -7.61 -5.99 10.33
N ASP A 107 -8.16 -5.55 11.45
CA ASP A 107 -9.61 -5.38 11.61
C ASP A 107 -10.12 -4.16 10.80
N PRO A 108 -11.43 -4.02 10.57
CA PRO A 108 -11.96 -2.93 9.75
C PRO A 108 -11.55 -1.52 10.20
N ALA A 109 -11.40 -1.29 11.52
CA ALA A 109 -10.95 -0.01 12.05
C ALA A 109 -9.47 0.23 11.72
N GLY A 110 -8.61 -0.77 11.92
CA GLY A 110 -7.20 -0.73 11.57
C GLY A 110 -6.95 -0.55 10.08
N ILE A 111 -7.78 -1.15 9.21
CA ILE A 111 -7.73 -0.92 7.76
C ILE A 111 -8.00 0.56 7.44
N GLN A 112 -9.02 1.16 8.06
CA GLN A 112 -9.37 2.56 7.85
C GLN A 112 -8.24 3.51 8.29
N GLU A 113 -7.66 3.26 9.48
CA GLU A 113 -6.53 4.04 10.00
C GLU A 113 -5.30 3.91 9.09
N MET A 114 -4.98 2.68 8.65
CA MET A 114 -3.83 2.42 7.77
C MET A 114 -4.03 3.10 6.41
N ARG A 115 -5.23 3.05 5.87
CA ARG A 115 -5.61 3.72 4.62
C ARG A 115 -5.41 5.23 4.71
N SER A 116 -5.93 5.86 5.77
CA SER A 116 -5.75 7.29 6.01
C SER A 116 -4.27 7.68 6.12
N LEU A 117 -3.50 6.86 6.82
CA LEU A 117 -2.06 7.05 6.97
C LEU A 117 -1.35 7.00 5.61
N ILE A 118 -1.58 5.94 4.82
CA ILE A 118 -0.91 5.73 3.52
C ILE A 118 -1.29 6.85 2.54
N SER A 119 -2.57 7.23 2.47
CA SER A 119 -3.05 8.29 1.57
C SER A 119 -2.43 9.66 1.86
N SER A 120 -2.09 9.95 3.12
CA SER A 120 -1.44 11.22 3.52
C SER A 120 0.07 11.24 3.27
N MET A 121 0.70 10.08 3.05
CA MET A 121 2.17 9.98 2.95
C MET A 121 2.80 10.80 1.81
N PRO A 122 2.25 10.82 0.58
CA PRO A 122 2.83 11.63 -0.49
C PRO A 122 2.95 13.11 -0.12
N GLU A 123 1.92 13.67 0.51
CA GLU A 123 1.91 15.08 0.96
C GLU A 123 2.82 15.30 2.16
N THR A 124 2.81 14.38 3.14
CA THR A 124 3.55 14.52 4.39
C THR A 124 5.05 14.28 4.22
N THR A 125 5.44 13.37 3.33
CA THR A 125 6.83 12.92 3.20
C THR A 125 7.48 13.30 1.87
N GLY A 126 6.70 13.63 0.84
CA GLY A 126 7.16 13.83 -0.53
C GLY A 126 7.55 12.53 -1.25
N ALA A 127 7.29 11.37 -0.66
CA ALA A 127 7.61 10.07 -1.26
C ALA A 127 6.51 9.63 -2.23
N THR A 128 6.91 8.98 -3.33
CA THR A 128 5.99 8.17 -4.12
C THR A 128 5.71 6.87 -3.36
N VAL A 129 4.45 6.49 -3.24
CA VAL A 129 4.04 5.25 -2.55
C VAL A 129 3.55 4.23 -3.57
N LEU A 130 4.18 3.05 -3.57
CA LEU A 130 3.75 1.87 -4.31
C LEU A 130 3.20 0.86 -3.31
N ILE A 131 1.94 0.47 -3.48
CA ILE A 131 1.29 -0.53 -2.62
C ILE A 131 0.82 -1.72 -3.43
N SER A 132 0.93 -2.92 -2.87
CA SER A 132 0.21 -4.10 -3.35
C SER A 132 -1.02 -4.35 -2.47
N SER A 133 -2.08 -4.88 -3.06
CA SER A 133 -3.22 -5.45 -2.36
C SER A 133 -3.96 -6.42 -3.28
N HIS A 134 -4.58 -7.44 -2.71
CA HIS A 134 -5.48 -8.33 -3.44
C HIS A 134 -6.96 -7.88 -3.36
N LEU A 135 -7.25 -6.80 -2.64
CA LEU A 135 -8.60 -6.26 -2.42
C LEU A 135 -8.76 -4.92 -3.15
N LEU A 136 -9.37 -4.94 -4.33
CA LEU A 136 -9.57 -3.74 -5.16
C LEU A 136 -10.30 -2.61 -4.41
N GLY A 137 -11.32 -2.93 -3.62
CA GLY A 137 -12.08 -1.94 -2.86
C GLY A 137 -11.28 -1.19 -1.78
N GLU A 138 -10.11 -1.73 -1.34
CA GLU A 138 -9.21 -1.03 -0.43
C GLU A 138 -8.35 -0.02 -1.19
N ILE A 139 -7.90 -0.39 -2.39
CA ILE A 139 -7.01 0.42 -3.22
C ILE A 139 -7.74 1.64 -3.80
N GLU A 140 -8.99 1.49 -4.22
CA GLU A 140 -9.77 2.55 -4.89
C GLU A 140 -9.83 3.88 -4.12
N GLN A 141 -9.57 3.86 -2.82
CA GLN A 141 -9.59 5.05 -1.97
C GLN A 141 -8.21 5.61 -1.62
N MET A 142 -7.14 4.95 -2.07
CA MET A 142 -5.76 5.29 -1.68
C MET A 142 -4.85 5.68 -2.85
N VAL A 143 -5.21 5.34 -4.09
CA VAL A 143 -4.29 5.43 -5.21
C VAL A 143 -4.83 6.23 -6.39
N ASP A 144 -3.94 6.88 -7.13
CA ASP A 144 -4.24 7.60 -8.36
C ASP A 144 -4.04 6.70 -9.60
N GLN A 145 -3.06 5.79 -9.53
CA GLN A 145 -2.67 4.88 -10.61
C GLN A 145 -2.80 3.43 -10.15
N VAL A 146 -3.23 2.56 -11.06
CA VAL A 146 -3.46 1.14 -10.78
C VAL A 146 -2.80 0.29 -11.84
N GLY A 147 -2.08 -0.75 -11.41
CA GLY A 147 -1.63 -1.85 -12.25
C GLY A 147 -2.32 -3.15 -11.85
N ILE A 148 -2.94 -3.85 -12.79
CA ILE A 148 -3.57 -5.15 -12.53
C ILE A 148 -2.70 -6.25 -13.12
N LEU A 149 -2.21 -7.13 -12.23
CA LEU A 149 -1.40 -8.28 -12.58
C LEU A 149 -2.23 -9.58 -12.43
N ASN A 150 -2.16 -10.45 -13.44
CA ASN A 150 -2.75 -11.78 -13.36
C ASN A 150 -1.84 -12.80 -14.05
N HIS A 151 -1.50 -13.89 -13.34
CA HIS A 151 -0.59 -14.92 -13.83
C HIS A 151 0.71 -14.38 -14.46
N GLY A 152 1.32 -13.37 -13.81
CA GLY A 152 2.58 -12.75 -14.26
C GLY A 152 2.43 -11.84 -15.48
N LYS A 153 1.22 -11.53 -15.92
CA LYS A 153 0.94 -10.60 -17.03
C LYS A 153 0.28 -9.34 -16.50
N LEU A 154 0.75 -8.19 -16.96
CA LEU A 154 0.10 -6.91 -16.73
C LEU A 154 -1.14 -6.83 -17.64
N LEU A 155 -2.32 -6.83 -17.05
CA LEU A 155 -3.60 -6.76 -17.77
C LEU A 155 -4.08 -5.34 -17.98
N PHE A 156 -3.76 -4.46 -17.04
CA PHE A 156 -4.14 -3.04 -17.08
C PHE A 156 -3.08 -2.21 -16.37
N GLU A 157 -2.84 -1.03 -16.88
CA GLU A 157 -2.08 0.04 -16.24
C GLU A 157 -2.71 1.38 -16.60
N GLY A 158 -3.00 2.22 -15.62
CA GLY A 158 -3.61 3.52 -15.86
C GLY A 158 -4.23 4.11 -14.61
N SER A 159 -4.94 5.23 -14.77
CA SER A 159 -5.64 5.87 -13.67
C SER A 159 -6.85 5.04 -13.23
N LEU A 160 -7.22 5.18 -11.94
CA LEU A 160 -8.42 4.57 -11.39
C LEU A 160 -9.67 4.93 -12.20
N GLN A 161 -9.78 6.18 -12.69
CA GLN A 161 -10.88 6.62 -13.53
C GLN A 161 -10.95 5.86 -14.88
N GLN A 162 -9.79 5.55 -15.46
CA GLN A 162 -9.72 4.73 -16.67
C GLN A 162 -10.16 3.29 -16.39
N LEU A 163 -9.73 2.71 -15.26
CA LEU A 163 -10.16 1.38 -14.85
C LEU A 163 -11.68 1.31 -14.67
N GLN A 164 -12.29 2.28 -13.99
CA GLN A 164 -13.75 2.35 -13.80
C GLN A 164 -14.53 2.45 -15.11
N LYS A 165 -13.99 3.17 -16.11
CA LYS A 165 -14.60 3.23 -17.47
C LYS A 165 -14.51 1.90 -18.21
N HIS A 166 -13.47 1.11 -17.99
CA HIS A 166 -13.30 -0.23 -18.59
C HIS A 166 -14.10 -1.31 -17.84
N SER A 167 -14.34 -1.11 -16.55
CA SER A 167 -15.24 -1.94 -15.76
C SER A 167 -16.67 -1.65 -16.22
N ARG A 168 -17.16 -2.43 -17.19
CA ARG A 168 -18.56 -2.40 -17.59
C ARG A 168 -19.38 -2.81 -16.37
N GLY A 169 -19.87 -1.83 -15.63
CA GLY A 169 -20.77 -2.06 -14.51
C GLY A 169 -22.04 -2.73 -15.00
N GLY A 170 -22.06 -4.05 -14.97
CA GLY A 170 -23.28 -4.84 -15.17
C GLY A 170 -23.94 -5.08 -13.83
N ILE A 171 -25.23 -4.81 -13.72
CA ILE A 171 -26.03 -5.23 -12.58
C ILE A 171 -26.51 -6.64 -12.86
N LEU A 172 -26.12 -7.61 -12.03
CA LEU A 172 -26.65 -8.97 -12.09
C LEU A 172 -27.99 -9.03 -11.37
N LEU A 173 -29.07 -9.22 -12.14
CA LEU A 173 -30.40 -9.39 -11.60
C LEU A 173 -30.74 -10.89 -11.53
N ARG A 174 -31.13 -11.39 -10.37
CA ARG A 174 -31.75 -12.70 -10.23
C ARG A 174 -33.27 -12.57 -10.43
N VAL A 175 -33.76 -13.20 -11.49
CA VAL A 175 -35.18 -13.16 -11.88
C VAL A 175 -35.70 -14.58 -12.17
N LEU A 176 -37.00 -14.78 -12.08
CA LEU A 176 -37.64 -16.07 -12.34
C LEU A 176 -37.61 -16.46 -13.84
N ASP A 177 -37.67 -15.47 -14.74
CA ASP A 177 -37.66 -15.65 -16.19
C ASP A 177 -36.70 -14.64 -16.81
N ALA A 178 -35.46 -15.08 -17.03
CA ALA A 178 -34.39 -14.23 -17.50
C ALA A 178 -34.61 -13.70 -18.94
N PRO A 179 -35.10 -14.50 -19.93
CA PRO A 179 -35.41 -14.01 -21.25
C PRO A 179 -36.50 -12.92 -21.25
N LYS A 180 -37.55 -13.12 -20.49
CA LYS A 180 -38.68 -12.16 -20.41
C LYS A 180 -38.24 -10.86 -19.75
N ALA A 181 -37.44 -10.94 -18.67
CA ALA A 181 -36.89 -9.77 -17.99
C ALA A 181 -35.94 -8.99 -18.93
N ALA A 182 -35.09 -9.68 -19.68
CA ALA A 182 -34.21 -9.03 -20.65
C ALA A 182 -34.98 -8.29 -21.73
N ALA A 183 -36.05 -8.89 -22.26
CA ALA A 183 -36.92 -8.25 -23.25
C ALA A 183 -37.58 -6.96 -22.73
N VAL A 184 -38.08 -6.99 -21.47
CA VAL A 184 -38.70 -5.81 -20.84
C VAL A 184 -37.66 -4.70 -20.62
N LEU A 185 -36.46 -5.04 -20.13
CA LEU A 185 -35.38 -4.06 -19.93
C LEU A 185 -34.92 -3.43 -21.26
N GLN A 186 -34.81 -4.23 -22.31
CA GLN A 186 -34.46 -3.75 -23.66
C GLN A 186 -35.51 -2.78 -24.20
N GLN A 187 -36.80 -3.03 -23.98
CA GLN A 187 -37.88 -2.11 -24.37
C GLN A 187 -37.81 -0.77 -23.64
N GLN A 188 -37.22 -0.76 -22.44
CA GLN A 188 -36.96 0.47 -21.65
C GLN A 188 -35.61 1.12 -21.98
N GLY A 189 -34.90 0.69 -23.02
CA GLY A 189 -33.62 1.24 -23.45
C GLY A 189 -32.41 0.77 -22.62
N VAL A 190 -32.57 -0.21 -21.72
CA VAL A 190 -31.50 -0.78 -20.93
C VAL A 190 -30.91 -1.99 -21.65
N LYS A 191 -29.60 -1.99 -21.88
CA LYS A 191 -28.90 -3.16 -22.45
C LYS A 191 -28.91 -4.29 -21.41
N ALA A 192 -29.70 -5.34 -21.69
CA ALA A 192 -29.75 -6.53 -20.84
C ALA A 192 -29.47 -7.78 -21.69
N THR A 193 -28.74 -8.73 -21.14
CA THR A 193 -28.49 -10.06 -21.71
C THR A 193 -28.94 -11.12 -20.71
N ALA A 194 -29.66 -12.14 -21.18
CA ALA A 194 -29.88 -13.35 -20.40
C ALA A 194 -28.73 -14.34 -20.69
N PRO A 195 -28.25 -15.12 -19.70
CA PRO A 195 -27.28 -16.18 -19.93
C PRO A 195 -27.85 -17.32 -20.78
#